data_d65e3b3d1f6ab47e1b5b07ab7718e8bf
#
_entry.id   d65e3b3d1f6ab47e1b5b07ab7718e8bf
#
_cell.length_a   1.000
_cell.length_b   1.000
_cell.length_c   1.000
_cell.angle_alpha   90.00
_cell.angle_beta   90.00
_cell.angle_gamma   90.00
#
_symmetry.space_group_name_H-M   'P 1'
#
loop_
_entity.id
_entity.type
_entity.pdbx_description
1 polymer ?
#
loop_
_entity_poly.entity_id
_entity_poly.type
_entity_poly.pdbx_seq_one_letter_code
_entity_poly.pdbx_strand_id
1 'polypeptide(L)' 'MAKRLHEIEIDINNMSVKQKLEPGKVLILVLDGHQGKAKLCEAVEHGYTIIETAKGKTARIRYEESELF' A
#
# COMPACT_ATOMS: atom_id res chain seq x y z
N MET A 1 -10.42 -14.41 -5.54
CA MET A 1 -9.66 -13.94 -4.37
C MET A 1 -9.71 -12.43 -4.26
N ALA A 2 -9.91 -11.93 -3.07
CA ALA A 2 -9.89 -10.49 -2.85
C ALA A 2 -8.46 -9.97 -2.99
N LYS A 3 -8.30 -8.86 -3.67
CA LYS A 3 -7.00 -8.20 -3.77
C LYS A 3 -6.76 -7.38 -2.50
N ARG A 4 -5.56 -7.47 -1.95
CA ARG A 4 -5.18 -6.64 -0.81
C ARG A 4 -4.84 -5.22 -1.23
N LEU A 5 -4.36 -5.07 -2.46
CA LEU A 5 -3.89 -3.79 -2.98
C LEU A 5 -4.99 -3.10 -3.77
N HIS A 6 -5.33 -1.89 -3.39
CA HIS A 6 -6.38 -1.10 -4.04
C HIS A 6 -5.82 0.21 -4.56
N GLU A 7 -6.28 0.65 -5.71
CA GLU A 7 -5.92 1.96 -6.23
C GLU A 7 -6.68 3.05 -5.49
N ILE A 8 -5.99 4.15 -5.24
CA ILE A 8 -6.56 5.32 -4.58
C ILE A 8 -6.58 6.46 -5.57
N GLU A 9 -7.68 7.18 -5.59
CA GLU A 9 -7.84 8.33 -6.48
C GLU A 9 -6.92 9.47 -6.05
N ILE A 10 -6.25 10.05 -7.03
CA ILE A 10 -5.33 11.16 -6.81
C ILE A 10 -6.04 12.47 -7.17
N ASP A 11 -5.96 13.44 -6.27
CA ASP A 11 -6.39 14.79 -6.58
C ASP A 11 -5.31 15.43 -7.45
N ILE A 12 -5.58 15.51 -8.75
CA ILE A 12 -4.60 16.00 -9.72
C ILE A 12 -4.22 17.45 -9.48
N ASN A 13 -5.16 18.25 -9.02
CA ASN A 13 -4.91 19.68 -8.80
C ASN A 13 -3.88 19.92 -7.71
N ASN A 14 -3.93 19.13 -6.66
CA ASN A 14 -3.02 19.25 -5.53
C ASN A 14 -1.94 18.17 -5.50
N MET A 15 -2.01 17.20 -6.40
CA MET A 15 -1.11 16.04 -6.42
C MET A 15 -1.06 15.37 -5.05
N SER A 16 -2.25 15.11 -4.50
CA SER A 16 -2.40 14.58 -3.15
C SER A 16 -3.46 13.50 -3.09
N VAL A 17 -3.45 12.76 -2.00
CA VAL A 17 -4.47 11.76 -1.72
C VAL A 17 -4.98 11.97 -0.31
N LYS A 18 -6.21 11.48 -0.06
CA LYS A 18 -6.79 11.47 1.28
C LYS A 18 -7.16 10.05 1.63
N GLN A 19 -6.83 9.65 2.84
CA GLN A 19 -7.17 8.34 3.33
C GLN A 19 -7.51 8.42 4.81
N LYS A 20 -8.67 7.92 5.17
CA LYS A 20 -9.11 7.90 6.57
C LYS A 20 -8.49 6.72 7.30
N LEU A 21 -8.30 6.93 8.59
CA LEU A 21 -7.94 5.83 9.48
C LEU A 21 -9.11 4.86 9.57
N GLU A 22 -8.81 3.57 9.55
CA GLU A 22 -9.82 2.54 9.74
C GLU A 22 -9.53 1.83 11.06
N PRO A 23 -10.44 1.91 12.05
CA PRO A 23 -10.20 1.29 13.34
C PRO A 23 -9.91 -0.21 13.22
N GLY A 24 -8.94 -0.66 13.97
CA GLY A 24 -8.56 -2.07 13.99
C GLY A 24 -7.67 -2.52 12.85
N LYS A 25 -7.27 -1.62 11.96
CA LYS A 25 -6.45 -1.98 10.80
C LYS A 25 -5.19 -1.14 10.72
N VAL A 26 -4.13 -1.74 10.20
CA VAL A 26 -2.92 -1.01 9.84
C VAL A 26 -2.93 -0.87 8.34
N LEU A 27 -3.07 0.35 7.86
CA LEU A 27 -3.13 0.63 6.42
C LEU A 27 -1.81 1.20 5.96
N ILE A 28 -1.39 0.76 4.79
CA ILE A 28 -0.17 1.24 4.15
C ILE A 28 -0.55 1.94 2.87
N LEU A 29 -0.22 3.22 2.79
CA LEU A 29 -0.47 4.03 1.61
C LEU A 29 0.84 4.20 0.87
N VAL A 30 0.88 3.72 -0.37
CA VAL A 30 2.07 3.81 -1.21
C VAL A 30 1.85 4.89 -2.23
N LEU A 31 2.67 5.94 -2.15
CA LEU A 31 2.63 7.03 -3.12
C LEU A 31 3.83 6.90 -4.04
N ASP A 32 3.56 6.60 -5.29
CA ASP A 32 4.60 6.45 -6.30
C ASP A 32 4.58 7.65 -7.23
N GLY A 33 5.44 8.62 -6.96
CA GLY A 33 5.54 9.81 -7.77
C GLY A 33 6.18 9.56 -9.13
N HIS A 34 6.89 8.46 -9.27
CA HIS A 34 7.52 8.10 -10.55
C HIS A 34 6.48 7.63 -11.56
N GLN A 35 5.53 6.81 -11.09
CA GLN A 35 4.47 6.29 -11.95
C GLN A 35 3.18 7.10 -11.87
N GLY A 36 3.09 8.06 -10.94
CA GLY A 36 1.88 8.83 -10.75
C GLY A 36 0.72 8.01 -10.21
N LYS A 37 1.02 7.08 -9.31
CA LYS A 37 0.03 6.16 -8.75
C LYS A 37 0.01 6.22 -7.24
N ALA A 38 -1.17 5.98 -6.68
CA ALA A 38 -1.33 5.81 -5.25
C ALA A 38 -2.13 4.54 -5.01
N LYS A 39 -1.64 3.69 -4.13
CA LYS A 39 -2.32 2.43 -3.79
C LYS A 39 -2.36 2.24 -2.30
N LEU A 40 -3.39 1.55 -1.85
CA LEU A 40 -3.62 1.27 -0.44
C LEU A 40 -3.67 -0.22 -0.23
N CYS A 41 -3.01 -0.69 0.81
CA CYS A 41 -3.14 -2.08 1.23
C CYS A 41 -3.23 -2.15 2.75
N GLU A 42 -3.75 -3.26 3.23
CA GLU A 42 -3.76 -3.54 4.66
C GLU A 42 -2.52 -4.39 4.99
N ALA A 43 -1.81 -4.02 6.04
CA ALA A 43 -0.66 -4.77 6.49
C ALA A 43 -1.09 -6.16 6.98
N VAL A 44 -0.19 -7.13 6.89
CA VAL A 44 -0.46 -8.45 7.46
C VAL A 44 -0.55 -8.33 8.99
N GLU A 45 -1.33 -9.22 9.59
CA GLU A 45 -1.53 -9.19 11.03
C GLU A 45 -0.26 -9.52 11.80
N HIS A 46 0.46 -10.53 11.35
CA HIS A 46 1.73 -10.94 11.93
C HIS A 46 2.71 -11.23 10.81
N GLY A 47 3.82 -10.50 10.77
CA GLY A 47 4.83 -10.71 9.76
C GLY A 47 5.27 -9.42 9.11
N TYR A 48 5.50 -9.49 7.80
CA TYR A 48 6.07 -8.37 7.05
C TYR A 48 5.23 -8.02 5.84
N THR A 49 5.09 -6.74 5.61
CA THR A 49 4.55 -6.22 4.35
C THR A 49 5.69 -5.48 3.69
N ILE A 50 6.12 -5.96 2.53
CA ILE A 50 7.35 -5.51 1.89
C ILE A 50 7.02 -4.79 0.60
N ILE A 51 7.56 -3.59 0.46
CA ILE A 51 7.40 -2.80 -0.75
C ILE A 51 8.71 -2.91 -1.53
N GLU A 52 8.66 -3.56 -2.68
CA GLU A 52 9.82 -3.70 -3.54
C GLU A 52 9.82 -2.62 -4.60
N THR A 53 10.96 -1.99 -4.75
CA THR A 53 11.12 -0.97 -5.80
C THR A 53 12.18 -1.45 -6.80
N ALA A 54 12.02 -1.00 -8.03
CA ALA A 54 12.98 -1.27 -9.10
C ALA A 54 13.08 -0.02 -9.97
N LYS A 55 14.30 0.46 -10.16
CA LYS A 55 14.58 1.65 -10.96
C LYS A 55 13.81 2.88 -10.45
N GLY A 56 13.69 2.98 -9.12
CA GLY A 56 13.05 4.12 -8.47
C GLY A 56 11.53 4.13 -8.48
N LYS A 57 10.89 3.05 -8.91
CA LYS A 57 9.43 2.95 -8.91
C LYS A 57 8.97 1.67 -8.23
N THR A 58 7.71 1.65 -7.82
CA THR A 58 7.16 0.50 -7.14
C THR A 58 7.00 -0.67 -8.11
N ALA A 59 7.62 -1.81 -7.80
CA ALA A 59 7.55 -3.00 -8.62
C ALA A 59 6.46 -3.94 -8.11
N ARG A 60 6.46 -4.22 -6.81
CA ARG A 60 5.46 -5.12 -6.22
C ARG A 60 5.38 -4.92 -4.71
N ILE A 61 4.32 -5.46 -4.14
CA ILE A 61 4.15 -5.53 -2.69
C ILE A 61 4.01 -6.99 -2.32
N ARG A 62 4.85 -7.44 -1.37
CA ARG A 62 4.83 -8.81 -0.90
C ARG A 62 4.32 -8.87 0.53
N TYR A 63 3.60 -9.92 0.82
CA TYR A 63 3.05 -10.17 2.15
C TYR A 63 3.65 -11.47 2.69
N GLU A 64 4.34 -11.37 3.81
CA GLU A 64 4.93 -12.52 4.46
C GLU A 64 4.29 -12.67 5.83
N GLU A 65 3.26 -13.51 5.91
CA GLU A 65 2.56 -13.75 7.16
C GLU A 65 3.28 -14.81 7.98
N SER A 66 3.31 -14.60 9.28
CA SER A 66 3.86 -15.56 10.21
C SER A 66 2.81 -15.92 11.25
N GLU A 67 2.92 -17.12 11.81
CA GLU A 67 2.04 -17.56 12.88
C GLU A 67 2.81 -17.50 14.20
N LEU A 68 2.09 -17.14 15.26
CA LEU A 68 2.66 -17.20 16.59
C LEU A 68 2.80 -18.66 17.00
N PHE A 69 3.94 -19.00 17.53
CA PHE A 69 4.23 -20.38 17.93
C PHE A 69 3.56 -20.75 19.26
#